data_b6e361c6d060becbe35c2de026f15429
#
_entry.id   b6e361c6d060becbe35c2de026f15429
#
_cell.length_a   1.000
_cell.length_b   1.000
_cell.length_c   1.000
_cell.angle_alpha   90.00
_cell.angle_beta   90.00
_cell.angle_gamma   90.00
#
_symmetry.space_group_name_H-M   'P 1'
#
loop_
_entity.id
_entity.type
_entity.pdbx_description
1 polymer ?
#
loop_
_entity_poly.entity_id
_entity_poly.type
_entity_poly.pdbx_seq_one_letter_code
_entity_poly.pdbx_strand_id
1 'polypeptide(L)'
;MKKPIIAALLIATVLPFAFAAGEQEAEESLKGPVVVASKIDTEGALLGKMIVQLLSTNGFEVVDNTEFGPTDVIRRAITSDEIDIYPEYTGNGAFFFPDSPGDVWKDRQAGLETIRELDMAENNIVWLEPAPANNTWAIAVRQDLADEESLDTLEDLGRYVRNDGQFKLAASEEFVTREDALPAFEETYDFDLDDDQLLTFSGGNTATTTQAASRQTDGVNGAMAYGTDGQLPALGLKVLEDSLGVMPVYEPAPIVREEILSDYPEIEEILNPVFASLDLETLQQLNSQIAVEGRDPSAVAREYLEENGFLN
;
A
#
# COMPACT_ATOMS: atom_id res chain seq x y z
N MET A 1 35.58 17.95 -101.01
CA MET A 1 34.62 17.03 -100.38
C MET A 1 34.52 17.47 -98.86
N LYS A 2 33.47 18.18 -98.53
CA LYS A 2 33.23 18.67 -97.15
C LYS A 2 32.18 17.81 -96.47
N LYS A 3 32.49 17.21 -95.35
CA LYS A 3 31.51 16.39 -94.56
C LYS A 3 30.78 17.38 -93.57
N PRO A 4 29.46 17.23 -93.44
CA PRO A 4 28.74 18.00 -92.41
C PRO A 4 28.87 17.40 -91.03
N ILE A 5 29.09 18.26 -90.03
CA ILE A 5 29.05 17.92 -88.60
C ILE A 5 27.62 18.08 -88.14
N ILE A 6 27.01 16.97 -87.70
CA ILE A 6 25.68 16.96 -87.07
C ILE A 6 25.91 17.20 -85.55
N ALA A 7 25.44 18.32 -85.06
CA ALA A 7 25.43 18.66 -83.64
C ALA A 7 24.14 18.01 -83.03
N ALA A 8 24.32 17.05 -82.15
CA ALA A 8 23.21 16.47 -81.36
C ALA A 8 22.95 17.36 -80.12
N LEU A 9 21.75 17.94 -80.09
CA LEU A 9 21.27 18.75 -78.98
C LEU A 9 20.71 17.78 -77.90
N LEU A 10 21.44 17.63 -76.78
CA LEU A 10 20.97 16.88 -75.63
C LEU A 10 20.02 17.77 -74.80
N ILE A 11 18.71 17.49 -74.85
CA ILE A 11 17.72 18.10 -73.97
C ILE A 11 17.75 17.34 -72.66
N ALA A 12 18.33 17.95 -71.63
CA ALA A 12 18.28 17.43 -70.25
C ALA A 12 16.92 17.78 -69.62
N THR A 13 16.04 16.80 -69.52
CA THR A 13 14.79 16.90 -68.75
C THR A 13 15.11 16.84 -67.26
N VAL A 14 15.03 17.99 -66.58
CA VAL A 14 15.06 18.08 -65.12
C VAL A 14 13.71 17.68 -64.58
N LEU A 15 13.62 16.47 -64.02
CA LEU A 15 12.48 16.03 -63.22
C LEU A 15 12.57 16.70 -61.83
N PRO A 16 11.51 17.35 -61.35
CA PRO A 16 11.50 17.82 -59.99
C PRO A 16 11.38 16.59 -59.04
N PHE A 17 12.42 16.33 -58.28
CA PHE A 17 12.31 15.47 -57.11
C PHE A 17 11.41 16.20 -56.09
N ALA A 18 10.17 15.77 -55.97
CA ALA A 18 9.31 16.07 -54.84
C ALA A 18 9.92 15.36 -53.60
N PHE A 19 10.60 16.12 -52.75
CA PHE A 19 10.87 15.68 -51.41
C PHE A 19 9.51 15.55 -50.69
N ALA A 20 9.01 14.33 -50.54
CA ALA A 20 8.01 14.02 -49.56
C ALA A 20 8.72 14.26 -48.21
N ALA A 21 8.44 15.37 -47.56
CA ALA A 21 8.70 15.53 -46.13
C ALA A 21 7.80 14.49 -45.44
N GLY A 22 8.38 13.32 -45.14
CA GLY A 22 7.78 12.43 -44.15
C GLY A 22 7.73 13.22 -42.86
N GLU A 23 6.55 13.50 -42.36
CA GLU A 23 6.37 13.79 -40.94
C GLU A 23 6.97 12.59 -40.19
N GLN A 24 8.20 12.75 -39.69
CA GLN A 24 8.68 11.94 -38.62
C GLN A 24 7.78 12.30 -37.44
N GLU A 25 6.82 11.44 -37.13
CA GLU A 25 6.26 11.41 -35.78
C GLU A 25 7.50 11.35 -34.86
N ALA A 26 7.74 12.40 -34.08
CA ALA A 26 8.72 12.37 -33.05
C ALA A 26 8.28 11.24 -32.13
N GLU A 27 9.05 10.15 -32.06
CA GLU A 27 8.92 9.19 -30.97
C GLU A 27 9.02 10.04 -29.70
N GLU A 28 7.90 10.22 -28.98
CA GLU A 28 7.92 10.83 -27.66
C GLU A 28 8.88 9.96 -26.83
N SER A 29 10.02 10.55 -26.45
CA SER A 29 10.97 9.87 -25.59
C SER A 29 10.29 9.63 -24.25
N LEU A 30 10.29 8.38 -23.76
CA LEU A 30 9.81 8.06 -22.44
C LEU A 30 10.49 8.95 -21.39
N LYS A 31 9.73 9.31 -20.36
CA LYS A 31 10.23 10.01 -19.16
C LYS A 31 10.92 9.00 -18.24
N GLY A 32 11.88 9.41 -17.47
CA GLY A 32 12.58 8.53 -16.53
C GLY A 32 13.98 8.14 -16.99
N PRO A 33 14.52 6.98 -16.59
CA PRO A 33 13.83 5.88 -15.87
C PRO A 33 13.42 6.24 -14.44
N VAL A 34 12.31 5.62 -13.95
CA VAL A 34 11.84 5.71 -12.56
C VAL A 34 11.83 4.29 -11.96
N VAL A 35 12.54 4.11 -10.86
CA VAL A 35 12.66 2.82 -10.16
C VAL A 35 11.56 2.73 -9.10
N VAL A 36 10.57 1.86 -9.34
CA VAL A 36 9.46 1.62 -8.44
C VAL A 36 9.67 0.32 -7.66
N ALA A 37 9.60 0.39 -6.34
CA ALA A 37 9.72 -0.78 -5.47
C ALA A 37 8.46 -0.97 -4.61
N SER A 38 8.43 -2.06 -3.83
CA SER A 38 7.43 -2.29 -2.80
C SER A 38 7.94 -3.23 -1.72
N LYS A 39 7.21 -3.29 -0.61
CA LYS A 39 7.40 -4.34 0.39
C LYS A 39 7.02 -5.70 -0.18
N ILE A 40 7.48 -6.77 0.48
CA ILE A 40 7.28 -8.16 0.04
C ILE A 40 5.91 -8.75 0.42
N ASP A 41 5.12 -8.03 1.20
CA ASP A 41 3.78 -8.46 1.59
C ASP A 41 2.75 -8.26 0.47
N THR A 42 1.57 -8.87 0.63
CA THR A 42 0.49 -8.85 -0.37
C THR A 42 0.07 -7.43 -0.77
N GLU A 43 -0.15 -6.57 0.23
CA GLU A 43 -0.61 -5.20 0.00
C GLU A 43 0.50 -4.34 -0.62
N GLY A 44 1.75 -4.52 -0.17
CA GLY A 44 2.92 -3.88 -0.78
C GLY A 44 3.07 -4.24 -2.25
N ALA A 45 2.93 -5.53 -2.60
CA ALA A 45 2.96 -5.98 -3.99
C ALA A 45 1.83 -5.35 -4.82
N LEU A 46 0.59 -5.34 -4.32
CA LEU A 46 -0.56 -4.72 -4.98
C LEU A 46 -0.33 -3.24 -5.27
N LEU A 47 -0.03 -2.46 -4.24
CA LEU A 47 0.17 -1.01 -4.34
C LEU A 47 1.37 -0.65 -5.23
N GLY A 48 2.46 -1.40 -5.12
CA GLY A 48 3.62 -1.25 -6.01
C GLY A 48 3.27 -1.50 -7.48
N LYS A 49 2.49 -2.55 -7.77
CA LYS A 49 2.02 -2.83 -9.15
C LYS A 49 1.06 -1.77 -9.68
N MET A 50 0.24 -1.14 -8.82
CA MET A 50 -0.57 0.03 -9.22
C MET A 50 0.33 1.18 -9.66
N ILE A 51 1.35 1.54 -8.88
CA ILE A 51 2.29 2.61 -9.23
C ILE A 51 3.00 2.30 -10.56
N VAL A 52 3.55 1.09 -10.72
CA VAL A 52 4.22 0.65 -11.96
C VAL A 52 3.31 0.84 -13.18
N GLN A 53 2.07 0.39 -13.12
CA GLN A 53 1.14 0.43 -14.25
C GLN A 53 0.70 1.86 -14.57
N LEU A 54 0.43 2.67 -13.55
CA LEU A 54 0.05 4.06 -13.72
C LEU A 54 1.16 4.87 -14.40
N LEU A 55 2.38 4.77 -13.91
CA LEU A 55 3.51 5.51 -14.49
C LEU A 55 3.83 5.01 -15.91
N SER A 56 3.84 3.70 -16.13
CA SER A 56 4.10 3.13 -17.47
C SER A 56 3.07 3.59 -18.50
N THR A 57 1.77 3.65 -18.12
CA THR A 57 0.69 4.10 -19.01
C THR A 57 0.76 5.62 -19.29
N ASN A 58 1.36 6.39 -18.37
CA ASN A 58 1.56 7.82 -18.51
C ASN A 58 2.92 8.21 -19.16
N GLY A 59 3.56 7.27 -19.84
CA GLY A 59 4.74 7.51 -20.68
C GLY A 59 6.07 7.53 -19.93
N PHE A 60 6.14 6.88 -18.76
CA PHE A 60 7.39 6.68 -18.04
C PHE A 60 8.06 5.35 -18.42
N GLU A 61 9.37 5.36 -18.53
CA GLU A 61 10.19 4.15 -18.46
C GLU A 61 10.29 3.75 -16.99
N VAL A 62 9.66 2.62 -16.61
CA VAL A 62 9.60 2.16 -15.22
C VAL A 62 10.48 0.92 -15.04
N VAL A 63 11.35 0.97 -14.06
CA VAL A 63 12.08 -0.21 -13.55
C VAL A 63 11.28 -0.81 -12.40
N ASP A 64 10.68 -1.97 -12.63
CA ASP A 64 9.83 -2.67 -11.67
C ASP A 64 10.67 -3.52 -10.71
N ASN A 65 10.87 -3.01 -9.50
CA ASN A 65 11.54 -3.67 -8.38
C ASN A 65 10.53 -3.97 -7.24
N THR A 66 9.27 -4.21 -7.55
CA THR A 66 8.27 -4.59 -6.53
C THR A 66 8.64 -5.88 -5.80
N GLU A 67 8.11 -6.06 -4.58
CA GLU A 67 8.49 -7.15 -3.66
C GLU A 67 9.99 -7.16 -3.30
N PHE A 68 10.57 -5.97 -3.17
CA PHE A 68 12.00 -5.74 -2.95
C PHE A 68 12.50 -6.26 -1.60
N GLY A 69 11.74 -6.05 -0.52
CA GLY A 69 12.14 -6.47 0.82
C GLY A 69 11.24 -5.95 1.95
N PRO A 70 11.60 -6.26 3.20
CA PRO A 70 10.92 -5.72 4.38
C PRO A 70 11.23 -4.23 4.59
N THR A 71 10.51 -3.61 5.53
CA THR A 71 10.53 -2.16 5.80
C THR A 71 11.94 -1.59 5.93
N ASP A 72 12.82 -2.22 6.69
CA ASP A 72 14.18 -1.72 6.92
C ASP A 72 15.09 -1.81 5.68
N VAL A 73 14.84 -2.77 4.80
CA VAL A 73 15.59 -2.95 3.54
C VAL A 73 15.17 -1.91 2.51
N ILE A 74 13.86 -1.79 2.28
CA ILE A 74 13.33 -0.85 1.28
C ILE A 74 13.55 0.61 1.71
N ARG A 75 13.46 0.91 3.02
CA ARG A 75 13.77 2.23 3.56
C ARG A 75 15.22 2.64 3.29
N ARG A 76 16.18 1.73 3.50
CA ARG A 76 17.58 2.01 3.13
C ARG A 76 17.76 2.23 1.64
N ALA A 77 17.04 1.49 0.80
CA ALA A 77 17.17 1.61 -0.65
C ALA A 77 16.73 3.00 -1.14
N ILE A 78 15.60 3.55 -0.65
CA ILE A 78 15.18 4.89 -1.06
C ILE A 78 16.09 5.98 -0.51
N THR A 79 16.56 5.86 0.73
CA THR A 79 17.47 6.85 1.34
C THR A 79 18.91 6.80 0.79
N SER A 80 19.25 5.76 0.02
CA SER A 80 20.54 5.62 -0.69
C SER A 80 20.41 5.75 -2.20
N ASP A 81 19.30 6.28 -2.70
CA ASP A 81 19.02 6.53 -4.12
C ASP A 81 19.02 5.26 -5.01
N GLU A 82 18.78 4.09 -4.41
CA GLU A 82 18.68 2.81 -5.13
C GLU A 82 17.32 2.60 -5.78
N ILE A 83 16.28 3.20 -5.17
CA ILE A 83 14.90 3.24 -5.67
C ILE A 83 14.35 4.66 -5.58
N ASP A 84 13.33 4.97 -6.37
CA ASP A 84 12.77 6.32 -6.49
C ASP A 84 11.41 6.47 -5.82
N ILE A 85 10.58 5.44 -5.87
CA ILE A 85 9.20 5.44 -5.36
C ILE A 85 8.86 4.09 -4.76
N TYR A 86 8.17 4.09 -3.61
CA TYR A 86 7.47 2.90 -3.10
C TYR A 86 6.29 3.30 -2.20
N PRO A 87 5.29 2.41 -2.00
CA PRO A 87 4.22 2.62 -1.02
C PRO A 87 4.74 2.34 0.40
N GLU A 88 4.67 3.35 1.28
CA GLU A 88 5.04 3.25 2.68
C GLU A 88 3.87 3.66 3.59
N TYR A 89 3.91 3.32 4.86
CA TYR A 89 2.83 3.53 5.81
C TYR A 89 3.17 4.64 6.80
N THR A 90 2.24 5.56 7.01
CA THR A 90 2.44 6.76 7.86
C THR A 90 2.92 6.42 9.27
N GLY A 91 2.39 5.35 9.88
CA GLY A 91 2.75 4.90 11.23
C GLY A 91 4.20 4.44 11.38
N ASN A 92 4.88 4.08 10.28
CA ASN A 92 6.31 3.76 10.31
C ASN A 92 7.18 4.98 10.65
N GLY A 93 6.59 6.17 10.66
CA GLY A 93 7.23 7.37 11.20
C GLY A 93 7.72 7.20 12.64
N ALA A 94 6.99 6.47 13.47
CA ALA A 94 7.42 6.14 14.83
C ALA A 94 8.74 5.34 14.85
N PHE A 95 8.97 4.51 13.85
CA PHE A 95 10.19 3.72 13.71
C PHE A 95 11.32 4.51 13.03
N PHE A 96 10.99 5.34 12.04
CA PHE A 96 11.99 6.13 11.31
C PHE A 96 12.51 7.32 12.14
N PHE A 97 11.65 7.90 12.98
CA PHE A 97 11.91 9.10 13.77
C PHE A 97 11.59 8.87 15.27
N PRO A 98 12.36 8.02 15.96
CA PRO A 98 12.07 7.59 17.34
C PRO A 98 12.12 8.72 18.38
N ASP A 99 12.73 9.87 18.05
CA ASP A 99 12.79 11.04 18.92
C ASP A 99 11.52 11.92 18.85
N SER A 100 10.58 11.60 17.94
CA SER A 100 9.29 12.31 17.85
C SER A 100 8.33 11.88 18.97
N PRO A 101 7.38 12.74 19.39
CA PRO A 101 6.38 12.37 20.39
C PRO A 101 5.53 11.18 19.90
N GLY A 102 5.48 10.09 20.69
CA GLY A 102 4.80 8.84 20.29
C GLY A 102 3.31 9.02 19.95
N ASP A 103 2.61 9.93 20.65
CA ASP A 103 1.18 10.16 20.44
C ASP A 103 0.86 10.82 19.08
N VAL A 104 1.82 11.47 18.44
CA VAL A 104 1.60 12.10 17.13
C VAL A 104 1.21 11.07 16.06
N TRP A 105 1.71 9.85 16.17
CA TRP A 105 1.46 8.77 15.22
C TRP A 105 0.09 8.10 15.37
N LYS A 106 -0.63 8.41 16.45
CA LYS A 106 -1.99 7.93 16.74
C LYS A 106 -3.07 8.82 16.13
N ASP A 107 -2.71 10.03 15.72
CA ASP A 107 -3.59 10.96 15.02
C ASP A 107 -3.22 10.99 13.54
N ARG A 108 -4.20 10.73 12.68
CA ARG A 108 -4.03 10.64 11.22
C ARG A 108 -3.39 11.89 10.62
N GLN A 109 -3.94 13.06 10.97
CA GLN A 109 -3.51 14.33 10.39
C GLN A 109 -2.14 14.74 10.95
N ALA A 110 -1.98 14.69 12.27
CA ALA A 110 -0.74 15.05 12.92
C ALA A 110 0.41 14.13 12.51
N GLY A 111 0.17 12.81 12.40
CA GLY A 111 1.14 11.83 11.93
C GLY A 111 1.61 12.11 10.50
N LEU A 112 0.66 12.35 9.59
CA LEU A 112 0.98 12.68 8.19
C LEU A 112 1.77 13.99 8.06
N GLU A 113 1.37 15.06 8.77
CA GLU A 113 2.09 16.33 8.75
C GLU A 113 3.51 16.17 9.30
N THR A 114 3.65 15.43 10.40
CA THR A 114 4.94 15.17 11.04
C THR A 114 5.88 14.37 10.14
N ILE A 115 5.39 13.28 9.52
CA ILE A 115 6.25 12.46 8.65
C ILE A 115 6.68 13.24 7.40
N ARG A 116 5.79 14.04 6.82
CA ARG A 116 6.10 14.92 5.68
C ARG A 116 7.21 15.92 6.00
N GLU A 117 7.14 16.54 7.17
CA GLU A 117 8.14 17.54 7.60
C GLU A 117 9.50 16.87 7.88
N LEU A 118 9.50 15.80 8.68
CA LEU A 118 10.74 15.13 9.12
C LEU A 118 11.45 14.45 7.95
N ASP A 119 10.72 13.75 7.10
CA ASP A 119 11.30 12.97 6.02
C ASP A 119 11.81 13.87 4.87
N MET A 120 11.10 14.95 4.60
CA MET A 120 11.59 15.98 3.68
C MET A 120 12.85 16.64 4.21
N ALA A 121 12.91 16.97 5.51
CA ALA A 121 14.05 17.66 6.11
C ALA A 121 15.31 16.79 6.21
N GLU A 122 15.16 15.50 6.51
CA GLU A 122 16.29 14.62 6.77
C GLU A 122 16.73 13.81 5.54
N ASN A 123 15.78 13.43 4.67
CA ASN A 123 16.02 12.46 3.60
C ASN A 123 15.62 12.97 2.20
N ASN A 124 15.06 14.18 2.05
CA ASN A 124 14.50 14.70 0.80
C ASN A 124 13.47 13.74 0.19
N ILE A 125 12.59 13.17 1.02
CA ILE A 125 11.50 12.28 0.62
C ILE A 125 10.17 13.01 0.79
N VAL A 126 9.35 12.98 -0.25
CA VAL A 126 8.00 13.54 -0.28
C VAL A 126 6.99 12.44 -0.06
N TRP A 127 6.08 12.63 0.90
CA TRP A 127 4.93 11.76 1.13
C TRP A 127 3.71 12.33 0.40
N LEU A 128 3.18 11.59 -0.56
CA LEU A 128 1.97 11.96 -1.30
C LEU A 128 0.70 11.72 -0.45
N GLU A 129 -0.49 11.79 -1.06
CA GLU A 129 -1.74 11.55 -0.34
C GLU A 129 -1.88 10.07 0.03
N PRO A 130 -2.15 9.77 1.32
CA PRO A 130 -2.36 8.41 1.77
C PRO A 130 -3.75 7.88 1.38
N ALA A 131 -3.84 6.57 1.22
CA ALA A 131 -5.11 5.87 1.15
C ALA A 131 -5.83 5.91 2.51
N PRO A 132 -7.15 6.19 2.55
CA PRO A 132 -7.91 6.25 3.81
C PRO A 132 -8.21 4.83 4.37
N ALA A 133 -7.15 4.05 4.57
CA ALA A 133 -7.24 2.66 5.03
C ALA A 133 -6.12 2.37 6.05
N ASN A 134 -6.52 2.14 7.28
CA ASN A 134 -5.57 1.91 8.37
C ASN A 134 -5.15 0.44 8.45
N ASN A 135 -3.92 0.12 8.05
CA ASN A 135 -3.31 -1.21 8.15
C ASN A 135 -2.55 -1.37 9.48
N THR A 136 -3.21 -1.10 10.59
CA THR A 136 -2.63 -1.29 11.93
C THR A 136 -2.97 -2.66 12.51
N TRP A 137 -2.28 -3.07 13.57
CA TRP A 137 -2.73 -4.19 14.40
C TRP A 137 -4.12 -3.90 14.97
N ALA A 138 -4.98 -4.90 14.87
CA ALA A 138 -6.36 -4.83 15.31
C ALA A 138 -6.80 -6.13 15.98
N ILE A 139 -7.86 -6.06 16.74
CA ILE A 139 -8.59 -7.23 17.23
C ILE A 139 -9.82 -7.41 16.33
N ALA A 140 -9.89 -8.55 15.65
CA ALA A 140 -11.07 -8.97 14.92
C ALA A 140 -11.83 -10.03 15.73
N VAL A 141 -13.14 -10.00 15.67
CA VAL A 141 -14.02 -10.99 16.30
C VAL A 141 -14.85 -11.71 15.25
N ARG A 142 -15.38 -12.87 15.60
CA ARG A 142 -16.33 -13.57 14.73
C ARG A 142 -17.55 -12.68 14.47
N GLN A 143 -17.99 -12.64 13.22
CA GLN A 143 -19.15 -11.83 12.82
C GLN A 143 -20.43 -12.22 13.57
N ASP A 144 -20.66 -13.54 13.80
CA ASP A 144 -21.81 -14.02 14.56
C ASP A 144 -21.79 -13.53 16.02
N LEU A 145 -20.62 -13.52 16.68
CA LEU A 145 -20.46 -12.96 18.01
C LEU A 145 -20.69 -11.44 18.01
N ALA A 146 -20.11 -10.73 17.02
CA ALA A 146 -20.30 -9.29 16.90
C ALA A 146 -21.75 -8.90 16.75
N ASP A 147 -22.51 -9.66 15.93
CA ASP A 147 -23.94 -9.43 15.69
C ASP A 147 -24.79 -9.76 16.93
N GLU A 148 -24.51 -10.86 17.63
CA GLU A 148 -25.24 -11.30 18.83
C GLU A 148 -25.06 -10.33 20.00
N GLU A 149 -23.83 -9.89 20.23
CA GLU A 149 -23.45 -9.07 21.40
C GLU A 149 -23.32 -7.56 21.09
N SER A 150 -23.57 -7.18 19.83
CA SER A 150 -23.44 -5.79 19.34
C SER A 150 -22.03 -5.23 19.60
N LEU A 151 -21.01 -5.95 19.11
CA LEU A 151 -19.60 -5.54 19.20
C LEU A 151 -19.20 -4.80 17.92
N ASP A 152 -19.04 -3.49 18.01
CA ASP A 152 -18.56 -2.64 16.93
C ASP A 152 -17.19 -2.05 17.26
N THR A 153 -16.93 -1.78 18.53
CA THR A 153 -15.73 -1.11 19.03
C THR A 153 -14.99 -1.95 20.08
N LEU A 154 -13.76 -1.56 20.38
CA LEU A 154 -13.00 -2.18 21.49
C LEU A 154 -13.59 -1.83 22.88
N GLU A 155 -14.30 -0.70 23.02
CA GLU A 155 -15.11 -0.44 24.23
C GLU A 155 -16.23 -1.47 24.42
N ASP A 156 -16.85 -1.89 23.32
CA ASP A 156 -17.89 -2.93 23.37
C ASP A 156 -17.28 -4.26 23.79
N LEU A 157 -16.10 -4.61 23.24
CA LEU A 157 -15.36 -5.80 23.66
C LEU A 157 -14.99 -5.73 25.15
N GLY A 158 -14.41 -4.62 25.60
CA GLY A 158 -14.06 -4.43 27.02
C GLY A 158 -15.28 -4.61 27.92
N ARG A 159 -16.41 -4.01 27.56
CA ARG A 159 -17.69 -4.22 28.26
C ARG A 159 -18.13 -5.69 28.27
N TYR A 160 -18.01 -6.38 27.14
CA TYR A 160 -18.39 -7.78 27.00
C TYR A 160 -17.55 -8.70 27.90
N VAL A 161 -16.21 -8.52 27.88
CA VAL A 161 -15.28 -9.30 28.70
C VAL A 161 -15.52 -9.06 30.19
N ARG A 162 -15.69 -7.81 30.66
CA ARG A 162 -15.97 -7.47 32.07
C ARG A 162 -17.29 -8.03 32.58
N ASN A 163 -18.24 -8.34 31.70
CA ASN A 163 -19.52 -8.96 32.06
C ASN A 163 -19.51 -10.50 31.91
N ASP A 164 -18.33 -11.10 32.08
CA ASP A 164 -18.12 -12.56 31.97
C ASP A 164 -18.44 -13.13 30.58
N GLY A 165 -18.35 -12.30 29.53
CA GLY A 165 -18.48 -12.73 28.15
C GLY A 165 -17.41 -13.75 27.76
N GLN A 166 -17.82 -14.79 27.05
CA GLN A 166 -16.91 -15.86 26.65
C GLN A 166 -16.03 -15.40 25.48
N PHE A 167 -14.88 -14.81 25.78
CA PHE A 167 -13.93 -14.32 24.78
C PHE A 167 -12.58 -15.05 24.89
N LYS A 168 -12.06 -15.50 23.75
CA LYS A 168 -10.73 -16.08 23.63
C LYS A 168 -10.06 -15.61 22.37
N LEU A 169 -8.86 -15.02 22.52
CA LEU A 169 -8.08 -14.39 21.45
C LEU A 169 -6.99 -15.32 20.93
N ALA A 170 -6.90 -15.47 19.61
CA ALA A 170 -5.74 -16.01 18.92
C ALA A 170 -4.80 -14.86 18.52
N ALA A 171 -3.57 -14.88 18.99
CA ALA A 171 -2.62 -13.79 18.71
C ALA A 171 -1.17 -14.31 18.58
N SER A 172 -0.28 -13.45 18.08
CA SER A 172 1.15 -13.74 18.11
C SER A 172 1.72 -13.48 19.51
N GLU A 173 2.82 -14.17 19.83
CA GLU A 173 3.55 -13.93 21.08
C GLU A 173 3.99 -12.45 21.17
N GLU A 174 4.41 -11.85 20.05
CA GLU A 174 4.78 -10.44 20.00
C GLU A 174 3.61 -9.52 20.36
N PHE A 175 2.42 -9.74 19.80
CA PHE A 175 1.24 -8.95 20.11
C PHE A 175 0.81 -9.05 21.58
N VAL A 176 0.91 -10.24 22.14
CA VAL A 176 0.54 -10.50 23.56
C VAL A 176 1.52 -9.85 24.54
N THR A 177 2.82 -9.79 24.20
CA THR A 177 3.86 -9.38 25.15
C THR A 177 4.37 -7.96 24.99
N ARG A 178 4.15 -7.32 23.84
CA ARG A 178 4.57 -5.94 23.63
C ARG A 178 3.67 -4.98 24.42
N GLU A 179 4.30 -4.09 25.20
CA GLU A 179 3.61 -3.11 26.04
C GLU A 179 2.67 -2.18 25.25
N ASP A 180 2.99 -1.91 23.98
CA ASP A 180 2.23 -1.03 23.08
C ASP A 180 1.21 -1.77 22.19
N ALA A 181 0.94 -3.06 22.45
CA ALA A 181 -0.03 -3.90 21.73
C ALA A 181 -1.16 -4.39 22.68
N LEU A 182 -1.34 -5.70 22.88
CA LEU A 182 -2.44 -6.19 23.72
C LEU A 182 -2.49 -5.56 25.12
N PRO A 183 -1.38 -5.41 25.87
CA PRO A 183 -1.42 -4.73 27.17
C PRO A 183 -1.94 -3.28 27.10
N ALA A 184 -1.63 -2.55 26.04
CA ALA A 184 -2.15 -1.19 25.86
C ALA A 184 -3.65 -1.19 25.52
N PHE A 185 -4.14 -2.17 24.76
CA PHE A 185 -5.58 -2.35 24.53
C PHE A 185 -6.31 -2.67 25.84
N GLU A 186 -5.77 -3.59 26.64
CA GLU A 186 -6.35 -3.99 27.93
C GLU A 186 -6.43 -2.81 28.89
N GLU A 187 -5.36 -2.03 29.03
CA GLU A 187 -5.33 -0.83 29.87
C GLU A 187 -6.32 0.23 29.39
N THR A 188 -6.34 0.51 28.07
CA THR A 188 -7.14 1.61 27.51
C THR A 188 -8.64 1.31 27.50
N TYR A 189 -9.01 0.06 27.21
CA TYR A 189 -10.41 -0.36 27.09
C TYR A 189 -10.93 -1.10 28.34
N ASP A 190 -10.12 -1.09 29.44
CA ASP A 190 -10.48 -1.61 30.77
C ASP A 190 -10.96 -3.06 30.72
N PHE A 191 -10.21 -3.94 30.08
CA PHE A 191 -10.39 -5.39 30.14
C PHE A 191 -9.04 -6.09 30.39
N ASP A 192 -9.09 -7.36 30.73
CA ASP A 192 -7.91 -8.19 30.98
C ASP A 192 -8.22 -9.63 30.51
N LEU A 193 -7.28 -10.28 29.87
CA LEU A 193 -7.42 -11.65 29.37
C LEU A 193 -6.47 -12.55 30.16
N ASP A 194 -7.04 -13.55 30.83
CA ASP A 194 -6.27 -14.59 31.51
C ASP A 194 -5.54 -15.49 30.48
N ASP A 195 -4.49 -16.20 30.90
CA ASP A 195 -3.69 -17.10 30.05
C ASP A 195 -4.55 -18.16 29.31
N ASP A 196 -5.66 -18.61 29.89
CA ASP A 196 -6.57 -19.57 29.29
C ASP A 196 -7.50 -18.95 28.22
N GLN A 197 -7.59 -17.64 28.20
CA GLN A 197 -8.28 -16.86 27.17
C GLN A 197 -7.38 -16.49 25.99
N LEU A 198 -6.12 -16.93 25.98
CA LEU A 198 -5.17 -16.70 24.91
C LEU A 198 -4.80 -18.00 24.19
N LEU A 199 -4.76 -17.97 22.86
CA LEU A 199 -4.13 -18.99 22.02
C LEU A 199 -2.98 -18.33 21.27
N THR A 200 -1.75 -18.53 21.76
CA THR A 200 -0.57 -17.82 21.30
C THR A 200 0.21 -18.60 20.25
N PHE A 201 0.66 -17.92 19.21
CA PHE A 201 1.50 -18.43 18.11
C PHE A 201 2.85 -17.74 18.07
N SER A 202 3.91 -18.49 17.75
CA SER A 202 5.29 -17.99 17.71
C SER A 202 5.65 -17.15 16.48
N GLY A 203 4.68 -16.61 15.75
CA GLY A 203 4.94 -15.77 14.56
C GLY A 203 3.81 -14.77 14.36
N GLY A 204 4.12 -13.63 13.74
CA GLY A 204 3.19 -12.54 13.50
C GLY A 204 2.23 -12.75 12.32
N ASN A 205 2.06 -13.99 11.83
CA ASN A 205 1.23 -14.28 10.67
C ASN A 205 -0.27 -14.29 11.03
N THR A 206 -0.98 -13.25 10.63
CA THR A 206 -2.42 -13.07 10.87
C THR A 206 -3.29 -14.10 10.17
N ALA A 207 -2.82 -14.77 9.11
CA ALA A 207 -3.55 -15.86 8.50
C ALA A 207 -3.77 -17.04 9.49
N THR A 208 -2.82 -17.29 10.41
CA THR A 208 -2.94 -18.34 11.42
C THR A 208 -3.93 -17.96 12.50
N THR A 209 -3.86 -16.75 13.03
CA THR A 209 -4.75 -16.25 14.10
C THR A 209 -6.19 -16.13 13.62
N THR A 210 -6.40 -15.56 12.43
CA THR A 210 -7.72 -15.39 11.84
C THR A 210 -8.38 -16.72 11.47
N GLN A 211 -7.60 -17.71 10.96
CA GLN A 211 -8.13 -19.07 10.76
C GLN A 211 -8.49 -19.77 12.07
N ALA A 212 -7.72 -19.56 13.14
CA ALA A 212 -8.04 -20.13 14.44
C ALA A 212 -9.39 -19.61 14.96
N ALA A 213 -9.64 -18.30 14.85
CA ALA A 213 -10.91 -17.69 15.23
C ALA A 213 -12.08 -18.16 14.35
N SER A 214 -11.87 -18.16 13.01
CA SER A 214 -12.91 -18.62 12.08
C SER A 214 -13.35 -20.07 12.33
N ARG A 215 -12.40 -20.95 12.67
CA ARG A 215 -12.65 -22.37 12.96
C ARG A 215 -13.00 -22.67 14.42
N GLN A 216 -13.01 -21.66 15.28
CA GLN A 216 -13.19 -21.81 16.73
C GLN A 216 -12.21 -22.82 17.37
N THR A 217 -10.95 -22.83 16.89
CA THR A 217 -9.91 -23.72 17.42
C THR A 217 -9.74 -23.47 18.91
N ASP A 218 -9.87 -24.50 19.74
CA ASP A 218 -9.82 -24.39 21.21
C ASP A 218 -10.75 -23.33 21.83
N GLY A 219 -11.88 -23.04 21.16
CA GLY A 219 -12.87 -22.07 21.63
C GLY A 219 -12.53 -20.62 21.29
N VAL A 220 -11.50 -20.36 20.46
CA VAL A 220 -11.12 -19.02 20.01
C VAL A 220 -12.26 -18.39 19.19
N ASN A 221 -12.59 -17.14 19.50
CA ASN A 221 -13.60 -16.35 18.81
C ASN A 221 -13.16 -14.91 18.49
N GLY A 222 -11.92 -14.56 18.86
CA GLY A 222 -11.23 -13.35 18.46
C GLY A 222 -9.86 -13.65 17.87
N ALA A 223 -9.34 -12.74 17.06
CA ALA A 223 -8.03 -12.86 16.43
C ALA A 223 -7.29 -11.53 16.38
N MET A 224 -5.99 -11.55 16.65
CA MET A 224 -5.11 -10.50 16.17
C MET A 224 -5.13 -10.52 14.63
N ALA A 225 -5.29 -9.36 14.03
CA ALA A 225 -5.34 -9.13 12.59
C ALA A 225 -4.66 -7.79 12.24
N TYR A 226 -4.47 -7.55 10.95
CA TYR A 226 -4.28 -6.20 10.43
C TYR A 226 -5.60 -5.67 9.88
N GLY A 227 -5.78 -4.34 9.95
CA GLY A 227 -7.03 -3.71 9.50
C GLY A 227 -7.40 -4.03 8.05
N THR A 228 -6.42 -4.08 7.15
CA THR A 228 -6.60 -4.34 5.71
C THR A 228 -6.50 -5.81 5.31
N ASP A 229 -6.41 -6.74 6.28
CA ASP A 229 -6.32 -8.17 6.00
C ASP A 229 -7.51 -8.68 5.16
N GLY A 230 -7.26 -9.04 3.91
CA GLY A 230 -8.27 -9.42 2.93
C GLY A 230 -9.03 -10.70 3.25
N GLN A 231 -8.48 -11.60 4.08
CA GLN A 231 -9.16 -12.83 4.46
C GLN A 231 -10.29 -12.62 5.47
N LEU A 232 -10.38 -11.50 6.18
CA LEU A 232 -11.31 -11.28 7.28
C LEU A 232 -12.78 -11.48 6.88
N PRO A 233 -13.31 -10.83 5.81
CA PRO A 233 -14.70 -11.05 5.40
C PRO A 233 -14.97 -12.50 4.97
N ALA A 234 -14.04 -13.13 4.25
CA ALA A 234 -14.16 -14.50 3.78
C ALA A 234 -14.17 -15.53 4.94
N LEU A 235 -13.52 -15.19 6.05
CA LEU A 235 -13.49 -16.00 7.27
C LEU A 235 -14.62 -15.69 8.25
N GLY A 236 -15.53 -14.75 7.92
CA GLY A 236 -16.59 -14.31 8.79
C GLY A 236 -16.09 -13.61 10.04
N LEU A 237 -15.07 -12.75 9.88
CA LEU A 237 -14.47 -11.95 10.94
C LEU A 237 -14.72 -10.48 10.70
N LYS A 238 -14.91 -9.72 11.79
CA LYS A 238 -15.10 -8.28 11.82
C LYS A 238 -14.02 -7.64 12.68
N VAL A 239 -13.35 -6.64 12.13
CA VAL A 239 -12.42 -5.79 12.89
C VAL A 239 -13.23 -4.88 13.81
N LEU A 240 -12.80 -4.78 15.07
CA LEU A 240 -13.37 -3.81 16.01
C LEU A 240 -12.62 -2.49 15.91
N GLU A 241 -13.37 -1.40 15.99
CA GLU A 241 -12.83 -0.04 15.92
C GLU A 241 -12.02 0.29 17.18
N ASP A 242 -10.78 0.76 16.98
CA ASP A 242 -9.92 1.35 18.04
C ASP A 242 -10.29 2.84 18.19
N SER A 243 -11.42 3.12 18.82
CA SER A 243 -12.01 4.46 18.96
C SER A 243 -11.23 5.40 19.87
N LEU A 244 -10.37 4.86 20.78
CA LEU A 244 -9.52 5.63 21.66
C LEU A 244 -8.07 5.78 21.16
N GLY A 245 -7.73 5.18 20.01
CA GLY A 245 -6.46 5.36 19.33
C GLY A 245 -5.27 4.77 20.09
N VAL A 246 -5.33 3.49 20.45
CA VAL A 246 -4.21 2.77 21.08
C VAL A 246 -3.06 2.62 20.10
N MET A 247 -3.38 2.17 18.87
CA MET A 247 -2.38 1.91 17.86
C MET A 247 -2.05 3.14 17.01
N PRO A 248 -0.81 3.27 16.53
CA PRO A 248 -0.50 4.23 15.47
C PRO A 248 -1.34 3.98 14.21
N VAL A 249 -1.59 5.05 13.47
CA VAL A 249 -2.31 5.00 12.20
C VAL A 249 -1.34 4.66 11.06
N TYR A 250 -1.56 3.52 10.40
CA TYR A 250 -0.75 3.03 9.28
C TYR A 250 -1.51 3.16 7.97
N GLU A 251 -1.57 4.35 7.39
CA GLU A 251 -2.17 4.58 6.09
C GLU A 251 -1.10 4.50 4.99
N PRO A 252 -1.30 3.66 3.95
CA PRO A 252 -0.33 3.54 2.87
C PRO A 252 -0.34 4.78 1.97
N ALA A 253 0.83 5.33 1.70
CA ALA A 253 1.05 6.46 0.82
C ALA A 253 2.21 6.21 -0.14
N PRO A 254 2.18 6.69 -1.38
CA PRO A 254 3.38 6.71 -2.21
C PRO A 254 4.39 7.68 -1.59
N ILE A 255 5.63 7.23 -1.43
CA ILE A 255 6.73 8.11 -1.10
C ILE A 255 7.70 8.20 -2.27
N VAL A 256 8.18 9.41 -2.53
CA VAL A 256 8.95 9.75 -3.74
C VAL A 256 10.16 10.57 -3.34
N ARG A 257 11.31 10.30 -3.94
CA ARG A 257 12.46 11.18 -3.80
C ARG A 257 12.14 12.56 -4.37
N GLU A 258 12.49 13.61 -3.64
CA GLU A 258 12.18 15.00 -4.02
C GLU A 258 12.73 15.35 -5.42
N GLU A 259 13.93 14.88 -5.77
CA GLU A 259 14.54 15.07 -7.07
C GLU A 259 13.67 14.54 -8.21
N ILE A 260 13.09 13.35 -8.05
CA ILE A 260 12.22 12.72 -9.06
C ILE A 260 10.92 13.50 -9.21
N LEU A 261 10.32 13.94 -8.08
CA LEU A 261 9.09 14.71 -8.11
C LEU A 261 9.30 16.14 -8.66
N SER A 262 10.48 16.73 -8.45
CA SER A 262 10.87 17.99 -9.06
C SER A 262 11.04 17.90 -10.57
N ASP A 263 11.59 16.79 -11.08
CA ASP A 263 11.75 16.54 -12.51
C ASP A 263 10.42 16.15 -13.17
N TYR A 264 9.53 15.47 -12.45
CA TYR A 264 8.26 14.92 -12.94
C TYR A 264 7.10 15.20 -11.98
N PRO A 265 6.66 16.47 -11.83
CA PRO A 265 5.60 16.84 -10.88
C PRO A 265 4.26 16.18 -11.17
N GLU A 266 4.01 15.73 -12.40
CA GLU A 266 2.80 14.99 -12.77
C GLU A 266 2.65 13.64 -12.05
N ILE A 267 3.70 13.08 -11.45
CA ILE A 267 3.63 11.87 -10.64
C ILE A 267 2.61 12.03 -9.50
N GLU A 268 2.58 13.19 -8.86
CA GLU A 268 1.60 13.51 -7.83
C GLU A 268 0.16 13.51 -8.39
N GLU A 269 -0.05 14.14 -9.55
CA GLU A 269 -1.37 14.20 -10.20
C GLU A 269 -1.86 12.81 -10.65
N ILE A 270 -0.94 11.90 -10.99
CA ILE A 270 -1.24 10.53 -11.40
C ILE A 270 -1.58 9.64 -10.19
N LEU A 271 -0.82 9.74 -9.09
CA LEU A 271 -0.92 8.79 -7.98
C LEU A 271 -1.97 9.17 -6.93
N ASN A 272 -2.09 10.46 -6.58
CA ASN A 272 -2.99 10.92 -5.52
C ASN A 272 -4.46 10.50 -5.71
N PRO A 273 -5.08 10.61 -6.91
CA PRO A 273 -6.47 10.21 -7.09
C PRO A 273 -6.69 8.72 -6.86
N VAL A 274 -5.71 7.88 -7.20
CA VAL A 274 -5.78 6.43 -7.02
C VAL A 274 -5.69 6.08 -5.54
N PHE A 275 -4.69 6.58 -4.83
CA PHE A 275 -4.54 6.29 -3.39
C PHE A 275 -5.72 6.83 -2.59
N ALA A 276 -6.25 8.00 -2.91
CA ALA A 276 -7.47 8.54 -2.27
C ALA A 276 -8.73 7.67 -2.47
N SER A 277 -8.77 6.82 -3.49
CA SER A 277 -9.89 5.90 -3.76
C SER A 277 -9.80 4.56 -3.04
N LEU A 278 -8.64 4.24 -2.42
CA LEU A 278 -8.37 2.98 -1.74
C LEU A 278 -8.79 3.06 -0.27
N ASP A 279 -10.09 2.99 0.00
CA ASP A 279 -10.59 2.90 1.38
C ASP A 279 -10.36 1.50 1.98
N LEU A 280 -10.67 1.35 3.27
CA LEU A 280 -10.44 0.12 4.01
C LEU A 280 -11.12 -1.10 3.36
N GLU A 281 -12.38 -0.94 2.97
CA GLU A 281 -13.16 -2.03 2.36
C GLU A 281 -12.59 -2.42 0.99
N THR A 282 -12.22 -1.43 0.19
CA THR A 282 -11.59 -1.63 -1.11
C THR A 282 -10.27 -2.39 -0.98
N LEU A 283 -9.38 -1.98 -0.05
CA LEU A 283 -8.11 -2.69 0.15
C LEU A 283 -8.32 -4.11 0.68
N GLN A 284 -9.26 -4.32 1.61
CA GLN A 284 -9.62 -5.68 2.06
C GLN A 284 -10.09 -6.56 0.88
N GLN A 285 -10.92 -6.04 -0.01
CA GLN A 285 -11.41 -6.78 -1.18
C GLN A 285 -10.29 -7.12 -2.15
N LEU A 286 -9.41 -6.17 -2.47
CA LEU A 286 -8.28 -6.37 -3.37
C LEU A 286 -7.25 -7.33 -2.77
N ASN A 287 -6.92 -7.19 -1.50
CA ASN A 287 -6.03 -8.10 -0.78
C ASN A 287 -6.63 -9.52 -0.71
N SER A 288 -7.97 -9.66 -0.58
CA SER A 288 -8.66 -10.94 -0.61
C SER A 288 -8.47 -11.69 -1.92
N GLN A 289 -8.56 -10.99 -3.05
CA GLN A 289 -8.37 -11.59 -4.38
C GLN A 289 -6.96 -12.19 -4.52
N ILE A 290 -5.96 -11.58 -3.88
CA ILE A 290 -4.58 -12.07 -3.92
C ILE A 290 -4.37 -13.17 -2.88
N ALA A 291 -4.67 -12.89 -1.60
CA ALA A 291 -4.33 -13.78 -0.49
C ALA A 291 -5.23 -15.02 -0.41
N VAL A 292 -6.51 -14.91 -0.78
CA VAL A 292 -7.51 -15.99 -0.66
C VAL A 292 -7.76 -16.69 -2.00
N GLU A 293 -7.91 -15.92 -3.08
CA GLU A 293 -8.21 -16.48 -4.40
C GLU A 293 -6.94 -16.83 -5.19
N GLY A 294 -5.75 -16.39 -4.73
CA GLY A 294 -4.45 -16.68 -5.36
C GLY A 294 -4.24 -15.96 -6.70
N ARG A 295 -4.90 -14.82 -6.89
CA ARG A 295 -4.74 -14.00 -8.10
C ARG A 295 -3.38 -13.27 -8.08
N ASP A 296 -2.88 -12.99 -9.26
CA ASP A 296 -1.65 -12.22 -9.45
C ASP A 296 -1.85 -10.75 -9.05
N PRO A 297 -0.98 -10.14 -8.20
CA PRO A 297 -1.12 -8.75 -7.77
C PRO A 297 -1.19 -7.74 -8.92
N SER A 298 -0.43 -7.96 -10.00
CA SER A 298 -0.44 -7.09 -11.18
C SER A 298 -1.77 -7.17 -11.94
N ALA A 299 -2.39 -8.36 -11.99
CA ALA A 299 -3.70 -8.53 -12.61
C ALA A 299 -4.81 -7.86 -11.80
N VAL A 300 -4.78 -8.00 -10.46
CA VAL A 300 -5.74 -7.35 -9.56
C VAL A 300 -5.60 -5.82 -9.61
N ALA A 301 -4.36 -5.31 -9.58
CA ALA A 301 -4.08 -3.89 -9.72
C ALA A 301 -4.64 -3.33 -11.03
N ARG A 302 -4.39 -4.02 -12.15
CA ARG A 302 -4.87 -3.60 -13.49
C ARG A 302 -6.38 -3.51 -13.56
N GLU A 303 -7.06 -4.56 -13.13
CA GLU A 303 -8.52 -4.63 -13.13
C GLU A 303 -9.14 -3.48 -12.34
N TYR A 304 -8.68 -3.25 -11.12
CA TYR A 304 -9.12 -2.14 -10.30
C TYR A 304 -8.92 -0.78 -10.99
N LEU A 305 -7.73 -0.55 -11.55
CA LEU A 305 -7.37 0.71 -12.21
C LEU A 305 -8.21 0.94 -13.49
N GLU A 306 -8.49 -0.11 -14.27
CA GLU A 306 -9.34 -0.04 -15.47
C GLU A 306 -10.82 0.20 -15.11
N GLU A 307 -11.36 -0.54 -14.12
CA GLU A 307 -12.76 -0.42 -13.68
C GLU A 307 -13.08 0.96 -13.10
N ASN A 308 -12.11 1.60 -12.46
CA ASN A 308 -12.26 2.94 -11.88
C ASN A 308 -11.81 4.07 -12.82
N GLY A 309 -11.41 3.76 -14.07
CA GLY A 309 -11.07 4.74 -15.09
C GLY A 309 -9.73 5.44 -14.89
N PHE A 310 -8.81 4.85 -14.12
CA PHE A 310 -7.45 5.34 -13.92
C PHE A 310 -6.49 4.87 -15.02
N LEU A 311 -6.81 3.77 -15.71
CA LEU A 311 -6.16 3.34 -16.95
C LEU A 311 -7.15 3.44 -18.11
N ASN A 312 -6.67 3.89 -19.30
CA ASN A 312 -7.44 3.98 -20.55
C ASN A 312 -7.25 2.76 -21.44
#